data_5c08c26de262b1599fdf680ced2c8eb1
#
_entry.id   5c08c26de262b1599fdf680ced2c8eb1
#
_cell.length_a   1.000
_cell.length_b   1.000
_cell.length_c   1.000
_cell.angle_alpha   90.00
_cell.angle_beta   90.00
_cell.angle_gamma   90.00
#
_symmetry.space_group_name_H-M   'P 1'
#
loop_
_entity.id
_entity.type
_entity.pdbx_description
1 polymer ?
#
loop_
_entity_poly.entity_id
_entity_poly.type
_entity_poly.pdbx_seq_one_letter_code
_entity_poly.pdbx_strand_id
1 'polypeptide(L)' 'MSEATVLAEMKLADLSAYLVAKYGMTPRDATGLVMQSPVAERLREENSPFLNYSVEQLAAQMI' A
#
# COMPACT_ATOMS: atom_id res chain seq x y z
N MET A 1 0.32 13.66 -13.93
CA MET A 1 0.37 13.09 -12.56
C MET A 1 1.58 13.64 -11.83
N SER A 2 1.44 13.88 -10.54
CA SER A 2 2.58 14.28 -9.73
C SER A 2 3.45 13.07 -9.41
N GLU A 3 4.71 13.33 -9.12
CA GLU A 3 5.64 12.28 -8.72
C GLU A 3 5.16 11.56 -7.45
N ALA A 4 4.56 12.29 -6.53
CA ALA A 4 4.02 11.71 -5.29
C ALA A 4 2.90 10.70 -5.58
N THR A 5 2.05 10.97 -6.58
CA THR A 5 0.98 10.05 -6.97
C THR A 5 1.57 8.76 -7.54
N VAL A 6 2.61 8.86 -8.36
CA VAL A 6 3.27 7.68 -8.92
C VAL A 6 3.89 6.84 -7.82
N LEU A 7 4.59 7.47 -6.88
CA LEU A 7 5.20 6.77 -5.75
C LEU A 7 4.15 6.07 -4.89
N ALA A 8 3.02 6.73 -4.65
CA ALA A 8 1.94 6.14 -3.86
C ALA A 8 1.38 4.89 -4.55
N GLU A 9 1.17 4.93 -5.85
CA GLU A 9 0.67 3.77 -6.59
C GLU A 9 1.67 2.63 -6.61
N MET A 10 2.96 2.93 -6.73
CA MET A 10 4.00 1.91 -6.65
C MET A 10 4.01 1.24 -5.27
N LYS A 11 3.88 2.03 -4.20
CA LYS A 11 3.79 1.49 -2.85
C LYS A 11 2.57 0.59 -2.66
N LEU A 12 1.43 1.00 -3.19
CA LEU A 12 0.20 0.20 -3.11
C LEU A 12 0.36 -1.14 -3.83
N ALA A 13 1.00 -1.12 -5.00
CA ALA A 13 1.26 -2.35 -5.74
C ALA A 13 2.22 -3.27 -4.97
N ASP A 14 3.28 -2.71 -4.42
CA ASP A 14 4.24 -3.47 -3.62
C ASP A 14 3.59 -4.06 -2.37
N LEU A 15 2.72 -3.29 -1.73
CA LEU A 15 2.01 -3.75 -0.54
C LEU A 15 1.08 -4.91 -0.88
N SER A 16 0.37 -4.85 -2.00
CA SER A 16 -0.47 -5.95 -2.45
C SER A 16 0.37 -7.21 -2.69
N ALA A 17 1.51 -7.06 -3.37
CA ALA A 17 2.40 -8.18 -3.63
C ALA A 17 2.94 -8.80 -2.33
N TYR A 18 3.24 -7.96 -1.36
CA TYR A 18 3.71 -8.42 -0.05
C TYR A 18 2.65 -9.28 0.65
N LEU A 19 1.39 -8.83 0.62
CA LEU A 19 0.28 -9.59 1.22
C LEU A 19 0.08 -10.94 0.54
N VAL A 20 0.20 -10.98 -0.78
CA VAL A 20 0.12 -12.24 -1.52
C VAL A 20 1.22 -13.19 -1.08
N ALA A 21 2.46 -12.69 -1.01
CA ALA A 21 3.61 -13.52 -0.70
C ALA A 21 3.61 -13.99 0.76
N LYS A 22 3.23 -13.10 1.68
CA LYS A 22 3.35 -13.42 3.10
C LYS A 22 2.14 -14.17 3.65
N TYR A 23 0.94 -13.80 3.23
CA TYR A 23 -0.29 -14.35 3.78
C TYR A 23 -1.01 -15.32 2.85
N GLY A 24 -0.47 -15.57 1.68
CA GLY A 24 -1.07 -16.50 0.73
C GLY A 24 -2.39 -16.00 0.13
N MET A 25 -2.61 -14.69 0.14
CA MET A 25 -3.82 -14.10 -0.44
C MET A 25 -3.75 -14.14 -1.96
N THR A 26 -4.92 -14.17 -2.60
CA THR A 26 -4.95 -13.97 -4.05
C THR A 26 -4.62 -12.51 -4.36
N PRO A 27 -4.05 -12.22 -5.55
CA PRO A 27 -3.78 -10.83 -5.93
C PRO A 27 -5.01 -9.94 -5.86
N ARG A 28 -6.16 -10.48 -6.23
CA ARG A 28 -7.43 -9.74 -6.21
C ARG A 28 -7.83 -9.37 -4.78
N ASP A 29 -7.75 -10.32 -3.86
CA ASP A 29 -8.11 -10.08 -2.46
C ASP A 29 -7.13 -9.11 -1.81
N ALA A 30 -5.85 -9.28 -2.08
CA ALA A 30 -4.82 -8.40 -1.54
C ALA A 30 -5.02 -6.96 -2.01
N THR A 31 -5.26 -6.77 -3.30
CA THR A 31 -5.50 -5.44 -3.88
C THR A 31 -6.76 -4.81 -3.27
N GLY A 32 -7.83 -5.59 -3.14
CA GLY A 32 -9.07 -5.11 -2.54
C GLY A 32 -8.86 -4.66 -1.10
N LEU A 33 -8.13 -5.44 -0.32
CA LEU A 33 -7.85 -5.09 1.07
C LEU A 33 -7.04 -3.81 1.17
N VAL A 34 -6.00 -3.68 0.34
CA VAL A 34 -5.15 -2.49 0.32
C VAL A 34 -5.97 -1.25 -0.05
N MET A 35 -6.78 -1.35 -1.09
CA MET A 35 -7.55 -0.20 -1.57
C MET A 35 -8.64 0.24 -0.60
N GLN A 36 -9.12 -0.65 0.25
CA GLN A 36 -10.12 -0.32 1.26
C GLN A 36 -9.51 0.17 2.56
N SER A 37 -8.20 0.04 2.73
CA SER A 37 -7.56 0.41 3.97
C SER A 37 -7.31 1.92 4.06
N PRO A 38 -7.24 2.48 5.28
CA PRO A 38 -6.84 3.87 5.48
C PRO A 38 -5.44 4.17 4.96
N VAL A 39 -4.58 3.14 4.86
CA VAL A 39 -3.22 3.30 4.34
C VAL A 39 -3.24 3.81 2.90
N ALA A 40 -4.17 3.31 2.07
CA ALA A 40 -4.28 3.75 0.68
C ALA A 40 -4.57 5.25 0.60
N GLU A 41 -5.48 5.75 1.44
CA GLU A 41 -5.80 7.18 1.47
C GLU A 41 -4.60 7.99 1.94
N ARG A 42 -3.91 7.53 2.97
CA ARG A 42 -2.76 8.23 3.52
C ARG A 42 -1.60 8.29 2.55
N LEU A 43 -1.38 7.24 1.79
CA LEU A 43 -0.34 7.24 0.76
C LEU A 43 -0.61 8.23 -0.35
N ARG A 44 -1.87 8.53 -0.62
CA ARG A 44 -2.27 9.46 -1.68
C ARG A 44 -2.25 10.91 -1.23
N GLU A 45 -2.11 11.16 0.07
CA GLU A 45 -2.02 12.52 0.58
C GLU A 45 -0.70 13.16 0.14
N GLU A 46 -0.76 14.46 -0.16
CA GLU A 46 0.44 15.20 -0.54
C GLU A 46 1.41 15.26 0.65
N ASN A 47 2.68 15.00 0.38
CA ASN A 47 3.74 15.00 1.40
C ASN A 47 3.51 13.99 2.52
N SER A 48 2.88 12.87 2.20
CA SER A 48 2.59 11.85 3.20
C SER A 48 3.87 11.22 3.75
N PRO A 49 4.04 11.14 5.08
CA PRO A 49 5.18 10.44 5.67
C PRO A 49 5.15 8.93 5.37
N PHE A 50 3.99 8.39 4.99
CA PHE A 50 3.84 6.97 4.69
C PHE A 50 4.63 6.56 3.44
N LEU A 51 4.96 7.52 2.57
CA LEU A 51 5.79 7.23 1.40
C LEU A 51 7.19 6.75 1.78
N ASN A 52 7.65 7.05 2.99
CA ASN A 52 8.95 6.63 3.50
C ASN A 52 8.89 5.33 4.29
N TYR A 53 7.69 4.78 4.51
CA TYR A 53 7.54 3.54 5.25
C TYR A 53 7.85 2.34 4.36
N SER A 54 8.41 1.29 4.96
CA SER A 54 8.58 0.02 4.26
C SER A 54 7.22 -0.66 4.08
N VAL A 55 7.17 -1.62 3.16
CA VAL A 55 5.97 -2.40 2.92
C VAL A 55 5.53 -3.14 4.19
N GLU A 56 6.49 -3.66 4.96
CA GLU A 56 6.21 -4.35 6.22
C GLU A 56 5.56 -3.39 7.22
N GLN A 57 6.05 -2.16 7.30
CA GLN A 57 5.47 -1.17 8.21
C GLN A 57 4.04 -0.81 7.80
N LEU A 58 3.80 -0.67 6.51
CA LEU A 58 2.46 -0.37 6.01
C LEU A 58 1.51 -1.54 6.26
N ALA A 59 1.96 -2.76 6.06
CA ALA A 59 1.15 -3.95 6.33
C ALA A 59 0.78 -4.02 7.81
N ALA A 60 1.69 -3.65 8.70
CA ALA A 60 1.43 -3.64 10.14
C ALA A 60 0.34 -2.63 10.52
N GLN A 61 0.19 -1.55 9.75
CA GLN A 61 -0.87 -0.57 9.99
C GLN A 61 -2.24 -1.10 9.56
N MET A 62 -2.28 -2.07 8.65
CA MET A 62 -3.53 -2.63 8.13
C MET A 62 -4.08 -3.77 8.98
N ILE A 63 -3.21 -4.44 9.66
CA ILE A 63 -3.49 -5.64 10.45
C ILE A 63 -3.31 -5.34 11.94
#